data_34e0a735765edb07ff37fb9be2fb0eb5
#
_entry.id   34e0a735765edb07ff37fb9be2fb0eb5
#
_cell.length_a   1.000
_cell.length_b   1.000
_cell.length_c   1.000
_cell.angle_alpha   90.00
_cell.angle_beta   90.00
_cell.angle_gamma   90.00
#
_symmetry.space_group_name_H-M   'P 1'
#
loop_
_entity.id
_entity.type
_entity.pdbx_description
1 polymer ?
#
loop_
_entity_poly.entity_id
_entity_poly.type
_entity_poly.pdbx_seq_one_letter_code
_entity_poly.pdbx_strand_id
1 'polypeptide(L)'
;MIYLDNAASTQIHEDVLTSMLPYLKEQYGNASSIHRYGRMSRKAIEKSRKQIASLINADPSEILITSGGTESNNTVLRGIPMVNASSNIITSSIEHDAILEPCKQLSQNGLEIKYLQVDKFGMIDTSELKNNISDNTCLVSIMFGNNEVGTVQKISKISQICHEKKIPFHTDAVQTIGKIPIDVKELGVDLLSISSHKLHGPKGVGALYIKNGIRIDPMILGGGQEHGLRSGTENVANIVGFGKACEIAKNNLTENMAYVTKLRDLLIKKVLDGIPEVTLNGDPKSRLPNNAHFTFLGVNGEDL
;
A
#
# COMPACT_ATOMS: atom_id res chain seq x y z
N MET A 1 -18.12 -19.07 -12.68
CA MET A 1 -17.12 -18.12 -13.23
C MET A 1 -15.92 -18.15 -12.31
N ILE A 2 -14.72 -18.24 -12.84
CA ILE A 2 -13.46 -18.18 -12.07
C ILE A 2 -12.92 -16.76 -12.14
N TYR A 3 -12.70 -16.12 -10.99
CA TYR A 3 -12.13 -14.76 -10.92
C TYR A 3 -10.64 -14.84 -10.55
N LEU A 4 -9.77 -14.38 -11.42
CA LEU A 4 -8.32 -14.41 -11.24
C LEU A 4 -7.68 -13.02 -11.12
N ASP A 5 -8.46 -11.94 -11.23
CA ASP A 5 -7.97 -10.56 -11.17
C ASP A 5 -7.94 -10.00 -9.73
N ASN A 6 -7.38 -10.79 -8.79
CA ASN A 6 -7.27 -10.37 -7.38
C ASN A 6 -6.22 -9.26 -7.15
N ALA A 7 -5.43 -8.92 -8.16
CA ALA A 7 -4.56 -7.74 -8.13
C ALA A 7 -5.37 -6.44 -8.26
N ALA A 8 -6.46 -6.44 -9.05
CA ALA A 8 -7.36 -5.29 -9.17
C ALA A 8 -8.25 -5.12 -7.94
N SER A 9 -8.90 -6.18 -7.45
CA SER A 9 -9.72 -6.15 -6.24
C SER A 9 -9.99 -7.57 -5.73
N THR A 10 -10.24 -7.75 -4.44
CA THR A 10 -10.60 -9.04 -3.87
C THR A 10 -12.06 -9.06 -3.43
N GLN A 11 -12.67 -10.25 -3.42
CA GLN A 11 -13.98 -10.46 -2.81
C GLN A 11 -13.88 -10.21 -1.30
N ILE A 12 -14.88 -9.51 -0.74
CA ILE A 12 -14.94 -9.31 0.72
C ILE A 12 -15.12 -10.65 1.43
N HIS A 13 -14.39 -10.86 2.53
CA HIS A 13 -14.54 -12.07 3.36
C HIS A 13 -15.85 -12.03 4.15
N GLU A 14 -16.51 -13.16 4.33
CA GLU A 14 -17.82 -13.26 5.01
C GLU A 14 -17.78 -12.70 6.45
N ASP A 15 -16.76 -13.04 7.22
CA ASP A 15 -16.60 -12.52 8.58
C ASP A 15 -16.36 -11.00 8.60
N VAL A 16 -15.74 -10.47 7.54
CA VAL A 16 -15.55 -9.02 7.37
C VAL A 16 -16.91 -8.37 7.16
N LEU A 17 -17.69 -8.87 6.21
CA LEU A 17 -19.04 -8.37 5.95
C LEU A 17 -19.91 -8.42 7.21
N THR A 18 -19.91 -9.56 7.90
CA THR A 18 -20.65 -9.74 9.15
C THR A 18 -20.23 -8.74 10.22
N SER A 19 -18.95 -8.45 10.35
CA SER A 19 -18.45 -7.45 11.32
C SER A 19 -18.89 -6.02 11.04
N MET A 20 -19.20 -5.69 9.78
CA MET A 20 -19.63 -4.36 9.34
C MET A 20 -21.12 -4.11 9.60
N LEU A 21 -21.97 -5.15 9.51
CA LEU A 21 -23.42 -5.02 9.55
C LEU A 21 -23.98 -4.28 10.76
N PRO A 22 -23.49 -4.47 12.01
CA PRO A 22 -23.96 -3.71 13.17
C PRO A 22 -23.78 -2.19 13.02
N TYR A 23 -22.70 -1.76 12.37
CA TYR A 23 -22.38 -0.32 12.19
C TYR A 23 -23.13 0.31 11.01
N LEU A 24 -23.73 -0.48 10.15
CA LEU A 24 -24.62 -0.04 9.07
C LEU A 24 -26.08 0.04 9.52
N LYS A 25 -26.51 -0.78 10.52
CA LYS A 25 -27.91 -0.90 10.93
C LYS A 25 -28.23 -0.27 12.27
N GLU A 26 -27.40 -0.51 13.29
CA GLU A 26 -27.74 -0.24 14.69
C GLU A 26 -26.80 0.79 15.35
N GLN A 27 -25.50 0.70 15.09
CA GLN A 27 -24.46 1.50 15.73
C GLN A 27 -23.97 2.63 14.80
N TYR A 28 -24.90 3.43 14.31
CA TYR A 28 -24.67 4.50 13.33
C TYR A 28 -24.20 5.83 13.94
N GLY A 29 -23.82 5.85 15.21
CA GLY A 29 -23.41 7.09 15.90
C GLY A 29 -22.14 7.70 15.33
N ASN A 30 -22.10 9.04 15.24
CA ASN A 30 -20.89 9.78 14.86
C ASN A 30 -19.82 9.63 15.95
N ALA A 31 -18.60 9.21 15.58
CA ALA A 31 -17.50 8.96 16.53
C ALA A 31 -17.02 10.23 17.26
N SER A 32 -17.30 11.42 16.72
CA SER A 32 -16.99 12.71 17.37
C SER A 32 -17.97 13.08 18.49
N SER A 33 -19.14 12.40 18.58
CA SER A 33 -20.15 12.70 19.60
C SER A 33 -19.76 12.17 20.98
N ILE A 34 -20.07 12.94 22.04
CA ILE A 34 -19.74 12.59 23.43
C ILE A 34 -20.70 11.58 24.08
N HIS A 35 -21.88 11.38 23.49
CA HIS A 35 -22.87 10.44 24.02
C HIS A 35 -22.54 8.98 23.73
N ARG A 36 -23.33 8.04 24.28
CA ARG A 36 -23.09 6.60 24.23
C ARG A 36 -22.80 6.07 22.80
N TYR A 37 -23.63 6.44 21.82
CA TYR A 37 -23.44 5.96 20.43
C TYR A 37 -22.12 6.43 19.82
N GLY A 38 -21.72 7.70 20.03
CA GLY A 38 -20.43 8.19 19.55
C GLY A 38 -19.25 7.47 20.20
N ARG A 39 -19.32 7.23 21.52
CA ARG A 39 -18.27 6.46 22.22
C ARG A 39 -18.14 5.02 21.71
N MET A 40 -19.26 4.37 21.35
CA MET A 40 -19.24 3.03 20.76
C MET A 40 -18.53 3.02 19.40
N SER A 41 -18.86 3.97 18.52
CA SER A 41 -18.20 4.12 17.21
C SER A 41 -16.70 4.42 17.36
N ARG A 42 -16.32 5.34 18.25
CA ARG A 42 -14.91 5.63 18.53
C ARG A 42 -14.14 4.40 19.04
N LYS A 43 -14.74 3.63 19.97
CA LYS A 43 -14.13 2.38 20.46
C LYS A 43 -13.91 1.36 19.34
N ALA A 44 -14.84 1.27 18.38
CA ALA A 44 -14.73 0.39 17.23
C ALA A 44 -13.60 0.83 16.29
N ILE A 45 -13.49 2.13 16.00
CA ILE A 45 -12.39 2.69 15.20
C ILE A 45 -11.05 2.37 15.85
N GLU A 46 -10.89 2.65 17.15
CA GLU A 46 -9.61 2.40 17.85
C GLU A 46 -9.26 0.91 17.93
N LYS A 47 -10.25 0.02 18.06
CA LYS A 47 -10.01 -1.42 17.94
C LYS A 47 -9.48 -1.78 16.55
N SER A 48 -10.08 -1.27 15.51
CA SER A 48 -9.68 -1.53 14.12
C SER A 48 -8.30 -0.96 13.81
N ARG A 49 -7.98 0.25 14.33
CA ARG A 49 -6.65 0.84 14.23
C ARG A 49 -5.57 -0.07 14.85
N LYS A 50 -5.85 -0.68 16.00
CA LYS A 50 -4.95 -1.66 16.63
C LYS A 50 -4.77 -2.93 15.78
N GLN A 51 -5.83 -3.41 15.14
CA GLN A 51 -5.76 -4.57 14.24
C GLN A 51 -4.93 -4.28 12.99
N ILE A 52 -5.10 -3.09 12.39
CA ILE A 52 -4.31 -2.63 11.25
C ILE A 52 -2.83 -2.51 11.64
N ALA A 53 -2.52 -1.80 12.72
CA ALA A 53 -1.17 -1.63 13.24
C ALA A 53 -0.48 -2.98 13.52
N SER A 54 -1.23 -3.92 14.12
CA SER A 54 -0.74 -5.25 14.46
C SER A 54 -0.34 -6.09 13.24
N LEU A 55 -0.93 -5.87 12.07
CA LEU A 55 -0.57 -6.60 10.84
C LEU A 55 0.82 -6.21 10.32
N ILE A 56 1.25 -4.98 10.56
CA ILE A 56 2.52 -4.43 10.08
C ILE A 56 3.54 -4.15 11.20
N ASN A 57 3.28 -4.59 12.42
CA ASN A 57 4.09 -4.36 13.63
C ASN A 57 4.33 -2.87 13.94
N ALA A 58 3.33 -2.00 13.67
CA ALA A 58 3.34 -0.58 14.01
C ALA A 58 2.71 -0.29 15.38
N ASP A 59 2.92 0.93 15.90
CA ASP A 59 2.11 1.47 16.98
C ASP A 59 0.75 1.95 16.43
N PRO A 60 -0.37 1.76 17.13
CA PRO A 60 -1.66 2.29 16.68
C PRO A 60 -1.69 3.80 16.45
N SER A 61 -0.89 4.57 17.18
CA SER A 61 -0.76 6.03 17.00
C SER A 61 -0.10 6.44 15.67
N GLU A 62 0.56 5.49 14.98
CA GLU A 62 1.23 5.68 13.70
C GLU A 62 0.30 5.37 12.50
N ILE A 63 -0.95 5.01 12.74
CA ILE A 63 -1.91 4.64 11.70
C ILE A 63 -2.88 5.79 11.46
N LEU A 64 -2.86 6.35 10.26
CA LEU A 64 -3.83 7.30 9.74
C LEU A 64 -4.83 6.57 8.86
N ILE A 65 -6.13 6.65 9.16
CA ILE A 65 -7.18 6.06 8.33
C ILE A 65 -7.47 6.96 7.13
N THR A 66 -7.51 6.35 5.95
CA THR A 66 -7.77 7.04 4.67
C THR A 66 -8.92 6.34 3.91
N SER A 67 -9.28 6.84 2.72
CA SER A 67 -10.25 6.18 1.84
C SER A 67 -9.65 5.07 0.97
N GLY A 68 -8.34 4.88 1.00
CA GLY A 68 -7.63 3.86 0.20
C GLY A 68 -6.20 4.22 -0.11
N GLY A 69 -5.51 3.36 -0.87
CA GLY A 69 -4.12 3.56 -1.25
C GLY A 69 -3.88 4.87 -2.00
N THR A 70 -4.78 5.25 -2.88
CA THR A 70 -4.66 6.51 -3.65
C THR A 70 -4.65 7.74 -2.74
N GLU A 71 -5.55 7.81 -1.74
CA GLU A 71 -5.52 8.91 -0.77
C GLU A 71 -4.24 8.88 0.06
N SER A 72 -3.82 7.69 0.53
CA SER A 72 -2.58 7.53 1.30
C SER A 72 -1.36 8.03 0.53
N ASN A 73 -1.19 7.61 -0.72
CA ASN A 73 -0.10 8.03 -1.59
C ASN A 73 -0.11 9.55 -1.85
N ASN A 74 -1.29 10.12 -2.17
CA ASN A 74 -1.43 11.56 -2.34
C ASN A 74 -1.11 12.33 -1.06
N THR A 75 -1.54 11.83 0.10
CA THR A 75 -1.23 12.45 1.40
C THR A 75 0.27 12.54 1.63
N VAL A 76 1.02 11.50 1.29
CA VAL A 76 2.48 11.51 1.38
C VAL A 76 3.10 12.51 0.42
N LEU A 77 2.81 12.38 -0.88
CA LEU A 77 3.45 13.18 -1.93
C LEU A 77 3.19 14.68 -1.80
N ARG A 78 1.99 15.04 -1.33
CA ARG A 78 1.57 16.45 -1.17
C ARG A 78 1.81 17.01 0.22
N GLY A 79 1.85 16.13 1.23
CA GLY A 79 1.99 16.52 2.63
C GLY A 79 3.43 16.53 3.14
N ILE A 80 4.39 15.92 2.41
CA ILE A 80 5.78 15.94 2.85
C ILE A 80 6.35 17.38 2.75
N PRO A 81 6.95 17.93 3.82
CA PRO A 81 7.51 19.27 3.78
C PRO A 81 8.68 19.38 2.80
N MET A 82 8.67 20.43 1.98
CA MET A 82 9.78 20.75 1.10
C MET A 82 10.97 21.28 1.92
N VAL A 83 12.19 20.87 1.55
CA VAL A 83 13.42 21.34 2.18
C VAL A 83 13.72 22.79 1.77
N ASN A 84 13.53 23.08 0.47
CA ASN A 84 13.72 24.41 -0.13
C ASN A 84 13.02 24.48 -1.50
N ALA A 85 13.15 25.59 -2.22
CA ALA A 85 12.54 25.78 -3.54
C ALA A 85 13.07 24.83 -4.63
N SER A 86 14.23 24.19 -4.40
CA SER A 86 14.83 23.22 -5.32
C SER A 86 14.62 21.79 -4.85
N SER A 87 13.64 21.53 -3.97
CA SER A 87 13.34 20.18 -3.48
C SER A 87 12.98 19.23 -4.61
N ASN A 88 13.33 17.97 -4.43
CA ASN A 88 12.95 16.91 -5.37
C ASN A 88 12.42 15.67 -4.65
N ILE A 89 11.61 14.91 -5.39
CA ILE A 89 11.14 13.57 -5.01
C ILE A 89 11.78 12.57 -5.95
N ILE A 90 12.22 11.43 -5.41
CA ILE A 90 12.70 10.29 -6.19
C ILE A 90 11.65 9.19 -6.12
N THR A 91 11.27 8.66 -7.27
CA THR A 91 10.33 7.53 -7.38
C THR A 91 10.76 6.59 -8.49
N SER A 92 10.04 5.47 -8.72
CA SER A 92 10.35 4.55 -9.82
C SER A 92 9.44 4.80 -11.03
N SER A 93 9.90 4.39 -12.21
CA SER A 93 9.12 4.48 -13.46
C SER A 93 7.94 3.51 -13.52
N ILE A 94 7.85 2.53 -12.61
CA ILE A 94 6.84 1.48 -12.60
C ILE A 94 5.83 1.60 -11.46
N GLU A 95 5.77 2.75 -10.81
CA GLU A 95 4.79 3.00 -9.76
C GLU A 95 3.35 2.92 -10.29
N HIS A 96 2.41 2.70 -9.37
CA HIS A 96 0.99 2.84 -9.66
C HIS A 96 0.64 4.30 -9.99
N ASP A 97 -0.40 4.53 -10.80
CA ASP A 97 -0.89 5.88 -11.17
C ASP A 97 -1.19 6.77 -9.96
N ALA A 98 -1.51 6.18 -8.80
CA ALA A 98 -1.68 6.90 -7.54
C ALA A 98 -0.40 7.59 -7.02
N ILE A 99 0.77 7.25 -7.58
CA ILE A 99 2.07 7.91 -7.39
C ILE A 99 2.43 8.73 -8.65
N LEU A 100 2.34 8.13 -9.84
CA LEU A 100 2.80 8.76 -11.09
C LEU A 100 2.03 10.04 -11.42
N GLU A 101 0.70 10.03 -11.34
CA GLU A 101 -0.11 11.21 -11.69
C GLU A 101 0.06 12.37 -10.68
N PRO A 102 0.08 12.16 -9.35
CA PRO A 102 0.46 13.21 -8.42
C PRO A 102 1.87 13.75 -8.65
N CYS A 103 2.86 12.89 -8.92
CA CYS A 103 4.22 13.31 -9.25
C CYS A 103 4.26 14.19 -10.50
N LYS A 104 3.55 13.82 -11.55
CA LYS A 104 3.41 14.61 -12.78
C LYS A 104 2.79 15.98 -12.51
N GLN A 105 1.73 16.05 -11.69
CA GLN A 105 1.12 17.32 -11.31
C GLN A 105 2.07 18.18 -10.47
N LEU A 106 2.80 17.58 -9.52
CA LEU A 106 3.80 18.29 -8.71
C LEU A 106 4.91 18.84 -9.59
N SER A 107 5.35 18.08 -10.61
CA SER A 107 6.34 18.53 -11.58
C SER A 107 5.85 19.74 -12.40
N GLN A 108 4.59 19.73 -12.82
CA GLN A 108 3.99 20.90 -13.50
C GLN A 108 3.95 22.16 -12.60
N ASN A 109 3.93 21.96 -11.28
CA ASN A 109 3.99 23.03 -10.29
C ASN A 109 5.43 23.42 -9.88
N GLY A 110 6.44 22.91 -10.59
CA GLY A 110 7.84 23.30 -10.41
C GLY A 110 8.67 22.40 -9.50
N LEU A 111 8.10 21.30 -8.95
CA LEU A 111 8.87 20.34 -8.16
C LEU A 111 9.65 19.39 -9.09
N GLU A 112 10.93 19.19 -8.85
CA GLU A 112 11.71 18.19 -9.59
C GLU A 112 11.30 16.78 -9.18
N ILE A 113 10.96 15.93 -10.16
CA ILE A 113 10.68 14.50 -9.94
C ILE A 113 11.74 13.69 -10.69
N LYS A 114 12.44 12.82 -9.96
CA LYS A 114 13.42 11.89 -10.53
C LYS A 114 12.81 10.50 -10.60
N TYR A 115 12.70 9.93 -11.81
CA TYR A 115 12.19 8.60 -12.05
C TYR A 115 13.34 7.62 -12.25
N LEU A 116 13.56 6.73 -11.28
CA LEU A 116 14.51 5.63 -11.42
C LEU A 116 13.98 4.64 -12.45
N GLN A 117 14.86 4.25 -13.37
CA GLN A 117 14.55 3.19 -14.30
C GLN A 117 14.65 1.83 -13.62
N VAL A 118 14.00 0.83 -14.20
CA VAL A 118 14.05 -0.56 -13.72
C VAL A 118 14.72 -1.45 -14.75
N ASP A 119 15.26 -2.57 -14.29
CA ASP A 119 15.76 -3.61 -15.17
C ASP A 119 14.60 -4.39 -15.85
N LYS A 120 14.94 -5.36 -16.69
CA LYS A 120 13.96 -6.21 -17.39
C LYS A 120 13.05 -7.03 -16.47
N PHE A 121 13.37 -7.10 -15.21
CA PHE A 121 12.57 -7.77 -14.18
C PHE A 121 11.73 -6.80 -13.34
N GLY A 122 11.79 -5.50 -13.62
CA GLY A 122 11.09 -4.49 -12.86
C GLY A 122 11.76 -4.15 -11.53
N MET A 123 13.07 -4.41 -11.36
CA MET A 123 13.84 -4.11 -10.16
C MET A 123 14.60 -2.80 -10.33
N ILE A 124 14.53 -1.88 -9.34
CA ILE A 124 15.36 -0.67 -9.34
C ILE A 124 16.83 -1.00 -9.01
N ASP A 125 17.76 -0.22 -9.57
CA ASP A 125 19.16 -0.25 -9.14
C ASP A 125 19.35 0.65 -7.90
N THR A 126 19.68 0.02 -6.78
CA THR A 126 19.95 0.75 -5.52
C THR A 126 21.20 1.62 -5.59
N SER A 127 22.12 1.39 -6.53
CA SER A 127 23.29 2.23 -6.77
C SER A 127 22.86 3.51 -7.48
N GLU A 128 21.97 3.42 -8.45
CA GLU A 128 21.35 4.58 -9.10
C GLU A 128 20.58 5.45 -8.09
N LEU A 129 19.77 4.82 -7.22
CA LEU A 129 19.10 5.52 -6.14
C LEU A 129 20.09 6.34 -5.29
N LYS A 130 21.19 5.70 -4.82
CA LYS A 130 22.20 6.33 -3.98
C LYS A 130 22.83 7.55 -4.65
N ASN A 131 23.07 7.48 -5.96
CA ASN A 131 23.66 8.55 -6.76
C ASN A 131 22.69 9.71 -7.03
N ASN A 132 21.39 9.45 -7.07
CA ASN A 132 20.34 10.45 -7.33
C ASN A 132 19.92 11.23 -6.07
N ILE A 133 20.14 10.69 -4.86
CA ILE A 133 19.86 11.40 -3.61
C ILE A 133 20.82 12.59 -3.44
N SER A 134 20.27 13.75 -3.14
CA SER A 134 20.97 14.99 -2.86
C SER A 134 20.40 15.67 -1.62
N ASP A 135 21.03 16.75 -1.17
CA ASP A 135 20.56 17.58 -0.04
C ASP A 135 19.18 18.23 -0.31
N ASN A 136 18.77 18.29 -1.58
CA ASN A 136 17.44 18.78 -1.98
C ASN A 136 16.36 17.69 -2.01
N THR A 137 16.72 16.41 -1.82
CA THR A 137 15.75 15.33 -1.83
C THR A 137 14.90 15.37 -0.57
N CYS A 138 13.59 15.55 -0.71
CA CYS A 138 12.66 15.62 0.42
C CYS A 138 11.91 14.28 0.66
N LEU A 139 11.88 13.42 -0.33
CA LEU A 139 11.22 12.11 -0.25
C LEU A 139 11.81 11.13 -1.26
N VAL A 140 11.92 9.87 -0.85
CA VAL A 140 12.02 8.72 -1.75
C VAL A 140 10.73 7.91 -1.61
N SER A 141 10.07 7.58 -2.74
CA SER A 141 8.82 6.80 -2.76
C SER A 141 8.97 5.66 -3.76
N ILE A 142 9.09 4.43 -3.29
CA ILE A 142 9.25 3.22 -4.12
C ILE A 142 8.23 2.17 -3.68
N MET A 143 7.43 1.66 -4.63
CA MET A 143 6.47 0.61 -4.35
C MET A 143 7.13 -0.65 -3.80
N PHE A 144 6.48 -1.36 -2.89
CA PHE A 144 7.01 -2.59 -2.33
C PHE A 144 6.88 -3.77 -3.31
N GLY A 145 5.71 -3.93 -3.90
CA GLY A 145 5.43 -4.97 -4.88
C GLY A 145 4.65 -4.42 -6.05
N ASN A 146 5.11 -4.71 -7.25
CA ASN A 146 4.47 -4.22 -8.47
C ASN A 146 3.16 -4.98 -8.74
N ASN A 147 2.10 -4.25 -9.07
CA ASN A 147 0.75 -4.77 -9.32
C ASN A 147 0.65 -5.55 -10.62
N GLU A 148 1.48 -5.24 -11.63
CA GLU A 148 1.46 -5.88 -12.94
C GLU A 148 2.37 -7.11 -12.96
N VAL A 149 3.68 -6.90 -12.91
CA VAL A 149 4.66 -7.97 -13.08
C VAL A 149 4.97 -8.74 -11.79
N GLY A 150 4.49 -8.27 -10.63
CA GLY A 150 4.60 -8.95 -9.35
C GLY A 150 5.96 -8.85 -8.65
N THR A 151 6.94 -8.15 -9.22
CA THR A 151 8.28 -8.00 -8.64
C THR A 151 8.23 -7.29 -7.27
N VAL A 152 8.95 -7.84 -6.29
CA VAL A 152 9.06 -7.30 -4.93
C VAL A 152 10.41 -6.61 -4.77
N GLN A 153 10.41 -5.31 -4.45
CA GLN A 153 11.60 -4.49 -4.29
C GLN A 153 12.34 -4.75 -2.97
N LYS A 154 13.63 -4.44 -2.93
CA LYS A 154 14.50 -4.63 -1.75
C LYS A 154 14.33 -3.49 -0.73
N ILE A 155 13.14 -3.38 -0.11
CA ILE A 155 12.73 -2.25 0.71
C ILE A 155 13.70 -1.92 1.84
N SER A 156 14.16 -2.91 2.61
CA SER A 156 15.11 -2.68 3.72
C SER A 156 16.43 -2.04 3.23
N LYS A 157 16.93 -2.46 2.05
CA LYS A 157 18.14 -1.87 1.46
C LYS A 157 17.91 -0.43 1.00
N ILE A 158 16.74 -0.16 0.40
CA ILE A 158 16.33 1.19 -0.03
C ILE A 158 16.21 2.10 1.19
N SER A 159 15.52 1.64 2.22
CA SER A 159 15.36 2.34 3.49
C SER A 159 16.70 2.70 4.13
N GLN A 160 17.63 1.74 4.19
CA GLN A 160 18.98 1.99 4.72
C GLN A 160 19.68 3.12 3.96
N ILE A 161 19.64 3.12 2.62
CA ILE A 161 20.25 4.17 1.79
C ILE A 161 19.62 5.54 2.09
N CYS A 162 18.28 5.60 2.23
CA CYS A 162 17.57 6.83 2.54
C CYS A 162 17.96 7.36 3.94
N HIS A 163 18.04 6.48 4.95
CA HIS A 163 18.38 6.86 6.31
C HIS A 163 19.84 7.30 6.46
N GLU A 164 20.80 6.71 5.72
CA GLU A 164 22.19 7.21 5.66
C GLU A 164 22.24 8.66 5.21
N LYS A 165 21.26 9.11 4.44
CA LYS A 165 21.12 10.48 3.93
C LYS A 165 20.07 11.32 4.67
N LYS A 166 19.42 10.76 5.71
CA LYS A 166 18.33 11.40 6.49
C LYS A 166 17.14 11.81 5.64
N ILE A 167 16.84 11.08 4.58
CA ILE A 167 15.71 11.32 3.69
C ILE A 167 14.53 10.41 4.11
N PRO A 168 13.31 10.94 4.30
CA PRO A 168 12.13 10.12 4.54
C PRO A 168 11.88 9.13 3.40
N PHE A 169 11.53 7.89 3.76
CA PHE A 169 11.24 6.84 2.81
C PHE A 169 9.79 6.37 2.91
N HIS A 170 9.07 6.47 1.80
CA HIS A 170 7.71 5.94 1.61
C HIS A 170 7.73 4.69 0.74
N THR A 171 6.86 3.74 1.06
CA THR A 171 6.57 2.59 0.20
C THR A 171 5.07 2.38 0.01
N ASP A 172 4.63 2.22 -1.24
CA ASP A 172 3.30 1.72 -1.55
C ASP A 172 3.28 0.20 -1.35
N ALA A 173 2.65 -0.25 -0.26
CA ALA A 173 2.51 -1.64 0.12
C ALA A 173 1.12 -2.23 -0.21
N VAL A 174 0.32 -1.53 -1.02
CA VAL A 174 -1.05 -1.93 -1.37
C VAL A 174 -1.12 -3.34 -1.94
N GLN A 175 -0.13 -3.76 -2.74
CA GLN A 175 -0.10 -5.11 -3.30
C GLN A 175 0.55 -6.16 -2.41
N THR A 176 1.29 -5.76 -1.38
CA THR A 176 2.04 -6.69 -0.50
C THR A 176 1.32 -6.98 0.81
N ILE A 177 0.46 -6.06 1.27
CA ILE A 177 -0.26 -6.20 2.53
C ILE A 177 -1.10 -7.49 2.58
N GLY A 178 -0.95 -8.27 3.64
CA GLY A 178 -1.66 -9.53 3.83
C GLY A 178 -1.26 -10.66 2.87
N LYS A 179 -0.20 -10.47 2.06
CA LYS A 179 0.32 -11.47 1.10
C LYS A 179 1.74 -11.91 1.42
N ILE A 180 2.56 -10.99 1.91
CA ILE A 180 3.91 -11.27 2.44
C ILE A 180 4.06 -10.61 3.82
N PRO A 181 4.99 -11.06 4.67
CA PRO A 181 5.26 -10.43 5.94
C PRO A 181 5.69 -8.97 5.78
N ILE A 182 5.11 -8.09 6.57
CA ILE A 182 5.49 -6.67 6.65
C ILE A 182 5.74 -6.35 8.12
N ASP A 183 6.96 -5.96 8.44
CA ASP A 183 7.34 -5.39 9.72
C ASP A 183 7.99 -4.03 9.45
N VAL A 184 7.27 -2.95 9.77
CA VAL A 184 7.74 -1.59 9.45
C VAL A 184 9.02 -1.22 10.18
N LYS A 185 9.30 -1.85 11.33
CA LYS A 185 10.52 -1.62 12.13
C LYS A 185 11.73 -2.31 11.50
N GLU A 186 11.55 -3.58 11.05
CA GLU A 186 12.61 -4.34 10.37
C GLU A 186 12.88 -3.78 8.97
N LEU A 187 11.83 -3.38 8.24
CA LEU A 187 11.96 -2.75 6.94
C LEU A 187 12.58 -1.34 7.03
N GLY A 188 12.42 -0.68 8.19
CA GLY A 188 12.92 0.66 8.42
C GLY A 188 12.18 1.74 7.63
N VAL A 189 10.96 1.50 7.15
CA VAL A 189 10.18 2.48 6.40
C VAL A 189 9.66 3.58 7.32
N ASP A 190 9.54 4.80 6.79
CA ASP A 190 9.01 5.94 7.54
C ASP A 190 7.53 6.17 7.23
N LEU A 191 7.10 5.80 6.02
CA LEU A 191 5.72 5.93 5.52
C LEU A 191 5.35 4.69 4.72
N LEU A 192 4.11 4.18 4.90
CA LEU A 192 3.67 3.00 4.16
C LEU A 192 2.16 3.08 3.88
N SER A 193 1.79 2.96 2.60
CA SER A 193 0.40 3.00 2.15
C SER A 193 -0.19 1.61 2.01
N ILE A 194 -1.43 1.42 2.50
CA ILE A 194 -2.19 0.17 2.39
C ILE A 194 -3.65 0.41 2.02
N SER A 195 -4.28 -0.60 1.41
CA SER A 195 -5.69 -0.54 1.00
C SER A 195 -6.43 -1.81 1.38
N SER A 196 -7.61 -1.66 1.96
CA SER A 196 -8.42 -2.74 2.50
C SER A 196 -8.87 -3.76 1.45
N HIS A 197 -9.32 -3.29 0.27
CA HIS A 197 -9.88 -4.15 -0.76
C HIS A 197 -8.88 -5.10 -1.45
N LYS A 198 -7.59 -5.00 -1.14
CA LYS A 198 -6.54 -5.90 -1.63
C LYS A 198 -6.28 -7.10 -0.71
N LEU A 199 -6.90 -7.10 0.49
CA LEU A 199 -6.82 -8.18 1.48
C LEU A 199 -8.20 -8.63 1.98
N HIS A 200 -9.16 -8.74 1.07
CA HIS A 200 -10.53 -9.20 1.33
C HIS A 200 -11.35 -8.32 2.28
N GLY A 201 -10.96 -7.04 2.41
CA GLY A 201 -11.72 -6.02 3.10
C GLY A 201 -12.60 -5.18 2.18
N PRO A 202 -13.36 -4.22 2.73
CA PRO A 202 -14.22 -3.33 1.95
C PRO A 202 -13.42 -2.34 1.09
N LYS A 203 -14.02 -1.92 -0.04
CA LYS A 203 -13.55 -0.78 -0.83
C LYS A 203 -13.81 0.54 -0.09
N GLY A 204 -13.10 1.62 -0.44
CA GLY A 204 -13.32 2.95 0.12
C GLY A 204 -12.77 3.15 1.53
N VAL A 205 -11.81 2.32 1.94
CA VAL A 205 -11.00 2.49 3.15
C VAL A 205 -9.59 1.94 2.95
N GLY A 206 -8.63 2.64 3.53
CA GLY A 206 -7.22 2.26 3.59
C GLY A 206 -6.55 2.89 4.80
N ALA A 207 -5.25 2.81 4.86
CA ALA A 207 -4.48 3.48 5.89
C ALA A 207 -3.09 3.90 5.38
N LEU A 208 -2.56 4.93 6.01
CA LEU A 208 -1.18 5.36 5.89
C LEU A 208 -0.50 5.15 7.25
N TYR A 209 0.56 4.36 7.27
CA TYR A 209 1.50 4.33 8.37
C TYR A 209 2.40 5.56 8.30
N ILE A 210 2.51 6.28 9.40
CA ILE A 210 3.37 7.45 9.56
C ILE A 210 4.21 7.21 10.82
N LYS A 211 5.49 6.94 10.65
CA LYS A 211 6.41 6.72 11.76
C LYS A 211 6.45 7.94 12.68
N ASN A 212 6.44 7.72 13.98
CA ASN A 212 6.57 8.78 14.96
C ASN A 212 7.78 9.68 14.68
N GLY A 213 7.54 10.99 14.62
CA GLY A 213 8.56 12.01 14.30
C GLY A 213 8.59 12.43 12.82
N ILE A 214 7.92 11.73 11.93
CA ILE A 214 7.74 12.18 10.54
C ILE A 214 6.60 13.19 10.48
N ARG A 215 6.87 14.36 9.89
CA ARG A 215 5.88 15.40 9.68
C ARG A 215 5.21 15.22 8.32
N ILE A 216 3.88 15.25 8.33
CA ILE A 216 3.04 15.31 7.14
C ILE A 216 2.03 16.43 7.34
N ASP A 217 1.92 17.33 6.37
CA ASP A 217 0.89 18.34 6.36
C ASP A 217 -0.44 17.73 5.85
N PRO A 218 -1.58 18.07 6.47
CA PRO A 218 -2.86 17.46 6.12
C PRO A 218 -3.32 17.87 4.72
N MET A 219 -3.74 16.88 3.91
CA MET A 219 -4.30 17.12 2.58
C MET A 219 -5.80 17.49 2.63
N ILE A 220 -6.55 16.90 3.56
CA ILE A 220 -8.00 17.12 3.72
C ILE A 220 -8.25 17.87 5.03
N LEU A 221 -8.61 19.14 4.92
CA LEU A 221 -8.86 20.03 6.05
C LEU A 221 -10.35 20.02 6.44
N GLY A 222 -10.65 20.23 7.74
CA GLY A 222 -12.03 20.28 8.25
C GLY A 222 -12.12 20.11 9.77
N GLY A 223 -12.96 19.20 10.25
CA GLY A 223 -13.35 19.04 11.66
C GLY A 223 -12.32 18.37 12.58
N GLY A 224 -11.08 18.17 12.16
CA GLY A 224 -9.98 17.71 13.02
C GLY A 224 -9.99 16.20 13.34
N GLN A 225 -10.75 15.38 12.60
CA GLN A 225 -10.69 13.94 12.74
C GLN A 225 -9.27 13.41 12.43
N GLU A 226 -9.00 12.17 12.79
CA GLU A 226 -7.67 11.56 12.62
C GLU A 226 -6.53 12.47 13.12
N HIS A 227 -6.69 13.02 14.33
CA HIS A 227 -5.71 13.92 14.95
C HIS A 227 -5.39 15.19 14.15
N GLY A 228 -6.33 15.64 13.30
CA GLY A 228 -6.16 16.79 12.43
C GLY A 228 -5.46 16.51 11.10
N LEU A 229 -4.98 15.29 10.89
CA LEU A 229 -4.27 14.91 9.67
C LEU A 229 -5.20 14.54 8.51
N ARG A 230 -6.44 14.10 8.83
CA ARG A 230 -7.44 13.77 7.80
C ARG A 230 -8.84 14.04 8.33
N SER A 231 -9.41 15.15 7.93
CA SER A 231 -10.73 15.56 8.37
C SER A 231 -11.84 14.86 7.58
N GLY A 232 -13.05 14.87 8.15
CA GLY A 232 -14.27 14.27 7.61
C GLY A 232 -14.77 13.13 8.48
N THR A 233 -16.11 12.99 8.54
CA THR A 233 -16.76 11.95 9.35
C THR A 233 -16.22 10.56 8.99
N GLU A 234 -15.86 9.80 10.02
CA GLU A 234 -15.25 8.50 9.88
C GLU A 234 -16.25 7.47 9.36
N ASN A 235 -15.86 6.68 8.36
CA ASN A 235 -16.63 5.57 7.82
C ASN A 235 -16.50 4.33 8.72
N VAL A 236 -17.21 4.35 9.87
CA VAL A 236 -17.06 3.37 10.95
C VAL A 236 -17.20 1.94 10.45
N ALA A 237 -18.22 1.64 9.63
CA ALA A 237 -18.47 0.30 9.13
C ALA A 237 -17.29 -0.24 8.30
N ASN A 238 -16.77 0.57 7.36
CA ASN A 238 -15.65 0.14 6.52
C ASN A 238 -14.34 0.06 7.31
N ILE A 239 -14.13 0.94 8.29
CA ILE A 239 -12.96 0.88 9.18
C ILE A 239 -12.99 -0.41 10.00
N VAL A 240 -14.15 -0.82 10.53
CA VAL A 240 -14.32 -2.09 11.24
C VAL A 240 -14.06 -3.27 10.33
N GLY A 241 -14.59 -3.24 9.11
CA GLY A 241 -14.32 -4.26 8.09
C GLY A 241 -12.83 -4.37 7.76
N PHE A 242 -12.15 -3.23 7.62
CA PHE A 242 -10.70 -3.22 7.36
C PHE A 242 -9.90 -3.81 8.53
N GLY A 243 -10.21 -3.41 9.78
CA GLY A 243 -9.59 -4.01 10.97
C GLY A 243 -9.77 -5.53 11.02
N LYS A 244 -10.99 -6.02 10.73
CA LYS A 244 -11.27 -7.48 10.68
C LYS A 244 -10.52 -8.18 9.55
N ALA A 245 -10.43 -7.57 8.38
CA ALA A 245 -9.63 -8.12 7.27
C ALA A 245 -8.14 -8.23 7.64
N CYS A 246 -7.58 -7.22 8.32
CA CYS A 246 -6.21 -7.25 8.83
C CYS A 246 -5.98 -8.36 9.86
N GLU A 247 -6.93 -8.56 10.77
CA GLU A 247 -6.88 -9.64 11.76
C GLU A 247 -6.85 -11.03 11.09
N ILE A 248 -7.75 -11.27 10.13
CA ILE A 248 -7.80 -12.52 9.37
C ILE A 248 -6.52 -12.73 8.57
N ALA A 249 -6.05 -11.70 7.86
CA ALA A 249 -4.82 -11.76 7.08
C ALA A 249 -3.62 -12.09 7.95
N LYS A 250 -3.49 -11.46 9.14
CA LYS A 250 -2.39 -11.74 10.08
C LYS A 250 -2.38 -13.19 10.54
N ASN A 251 -3.54 -13.70 10.94
CA ASN A 251 -3.66 -15.05 11.50
C ASN A 251 -3.35 -16.15 10.48
N ASN A 252 -3.63 -15.91 9.20
CA ASN A 252 -3.51 -16.91 8.14
C ASN A 252 -2.33 -16.63 7.18
N LEU A 253 -1.51 -15.60 7.44
CA LEU A 253 -0.51 -15.10 6.49
C LEU A 253 0.44 -16.22 6.00
N THR A 254 1.04 -16.96 6.90
CA THR A 254 2.05 -17.99 6.58
C THR A 254 1.45 -19.12 5.75
N GLU A 255 0.28 -19.61 6.15
CA GLU A 255 -0.40 -20.69 5.44
C GLU A 255 -0.88 -20.25 4.06
N ASN A 256 -1.55 -19.09 3.98
CA ASN A 256 -2.04 -18.54 2.72
C ASN A 256 -0.90 -18.24 1.75
N MET A 257 0.20 -17.63 2.23
CA MET A 257 1.38 -17.34 1.41
C MET A 257 1.96 -18.63 0.83
N ALA A 258 2.15 -19.67 1.65
CA ALA A 258 2.69 -20.94 1.18
C ALA A 258 1.77 -21.63 0.16
N TYR A 259 0.46 -21.65 0.44
CA TYR A 259 -0.54 -22.26 -0.44
C TYR A 259 -0.63 -21.56 -1.79
N VAL A 260 -0.75 -20.22 -1.78
CA VAL A 260 -0.87 -19.43 -3.02
C VAL A 260 0.40 -19.47 -3.83
N THR A 261 1.58 -19.43 -3.18
CA THR A 261 2.88 -19.61 -3.86
C THR A 261 2.95 -20.94 -4.61
N LYS A 262 2.55 -22.04 -3.96
CA LYS A 262 2.51 -23.37 -4.59
C LYS A 262 1.61 -23.41 -5.83
N LEU A 263 0.44 -22.78 -5.76
CA LEU A 263 -0.49 -22.72 -6.90
C LEU A 263 0.07 -21.84 -8.03
N ARG A 264 0.67 -20.69 -7.70
CA ARG A 264 1.33 -19.80 -8.65
C ARG A 264 2.46 -20.52 -9.38
N ASP A 265 3.34 -21.19 -8.65
CA ASP A 265 4.49 -21.89 -9.23
C ASP A 265 4.05 -23.05 -10.12
N LEU A 266 2.97 -23.75 -9.73
CA LEU A 266 2.37 -24.80 -10.57
C LEU A 266 1.79 -24.20 -11.87
N LEU A 267 1.09 -23.06 -11.78
CA LEU A 267 0.57 -22.35 -12.95
C LEU A 267 1.70 -21.91 -13.88
N ILE A 268 2.72 -21.24 -13.33
CA ILE A 268 3.87 -20.76 -14.09
C ILE A 268 4.54 -21.95 -14.81
N LYS A 269 4.81 -23.03 -14.11
CA LYS A 269 5.41 -24.21 -14.70
C LYS A 269 4.57 -24.77 -15.85
N LYS A 270 3.26 -24.98 -15.64
CA LYS A 270 2.37 -25.54 -16.67
C LYS A 270 2.26 -24.65 -17.89
N VAL A 271 2.23 -23.33 -17.72
CA VAL A 271 2.17 -22.39 -18.84
C VAL A 271 3.46 -22.40 -19.64
N LEU A 272 4.62 -22.32 -18.95
CA LEU A 272 5.93 -22.32 -19.63
C LEU A 272 6.26 -23.65 -20.30
N ASP A 273 5.86 -24.79 -19.73
CA ASP A 273 6.10 -26.11 -20.30
C ASP A 273 5.11 -26.46 -21.43
N GLY A 274 3.89 -25.92 -21.39
CA GLY A 274 2.80 -26.34 -22.27
C GLY A 274 2.49 -25.39 -23.44
N ILE A 275 2.95 -24.14 -23.39
CA ILE A 275 2.62 -23.13 -24.39
C ILE A 275 3.91 -22.59 -25.01
N PRO A 276 4.10 -22.71 -26.34
CA PRO A 276 5.28 -22.16 -27.01
C PRO A 276 5.23 -20.62 -27.03
N GLU A 277 6.39 -20.00 -27.17
CA GLU A 277 6.55 -18.54 -27.34
C GLU A 277 5.90 -17.72 -26.22
N VAL A 278 5.93 -18.23 -24.98
CA VAL A 278 5.46 -17.54 -23.78
C VAL A 278 6.64 -17.16 -22.87
N THR A 279 6.58 -15.99 -22.28
CA THR A 279 7.57 -15.53 -21.29
C THR A 279 6.90 -15.11 -20.00
N LEU A 280 7.54 -15.41 -18.86
CA LEU A 280 7.13 -14.89 -17.56
C LEU A 280 7.75 -13.50 -17.35
N ASN A 281 6.93 -12.51 -17.09
CA ASN A 281 7.37 -11.14 -16.78
C ASN A 281 7.64 -10.96 -15.28
N GLY A 282 8.54 -10.03 -14.95
CA GLY A 282 8.96 -9.75 -13.57
C GLY A 282 10.02 -10.73 -13.05
N ASP A 283 10.49 -10.48 -11.82
CA ASP A 283 11.52 -11.30 -11.19
C ASP A 283 10.97 -12.70 -10.84
N PRO A 284 11.63 -13.80 -11.25
CA PRO A 284 11.12 -15.14 -10.99
C PRO A 284 11.22 -15.57 -9.51
N LYS A 285 12.08 -14.92 -8.72
CA LYS A 285 12.34 -15.25 -7.30
C LYS A 285 11.73 -14.23 -6.36
N SER A 286 12.04 -12.94 -6.55
CA SER A 286 11.52 -11.83 -5.76
C SER A 286 10.14 -11.41 -6.28
N ARG A 287 9.12 -12.27 -6.06
CA ARG A 287 7.79 -12.14 -6.64
C ARG A 287 6.70 -12.30 -5.61
N LEU A 288 5.62 -11.52 -5.77
CA LEU A 288 4.38 -11.68 -5.01
C LEU A 288 3.83 -13.12 -5.14
N PRO A 289 3.34 -13.72 -4.05
CA PRO A 289 2.85 -15.11 -4.06
C PRO A 289 1.65 -15.33 -4.99
N ASN A 290 0.87 -14.29 -5.25
CA ASN A 290 -0.37 -14.35 -6.02
C ASN A 290 -0.28 -13.73 -7.43
N ASN A 291 0.94 -13.48 -7.94
CA ASN A 291 1.11 -12.86 -9.26
C ASN A 291 1.82 -13.83 -10.23
N ALA A 292 1.22 -14.00 -11.42
CA ALA A 292 1.81 -14.69 -12.56
C ALA A 292 1.42 -13.89 -13.81
N HIS A 293 2.36 -13.09 -14.33
CA HIS A 293 2.15 -12.24 -15.50
C HIS A 293 2.95 -12.80 -16.69
N PHE A 294 2.27 -13.03 -17.81
CA PHE A 294 2.85 -13.64 -18.99
C PHE A 294 2.71 -12.73 -20.22
N THR A 295 3.70 -12.84 -21.11
CA THR A 295 3.57 -12.34 -22.49
C THR A 295 3.46 -13.55 -23.43
N PHE A 296 2.39 -13.62 -24.20
CA PHE A 296 2.19 -14.59 -25.26
C PHE A 296 2.45 -13.89 -26.60
N LEU A 297 3.49 -14.33 -27.35
CA LEU A 297 3.82 -13.71 -28.62
C LEU A 297 2.70 -13.95 -29.64
N GLY A 298 2.32 -12.90 -30.34
CA GLY A 298 1.29 -12.96 -31.37
C GLY A 298 -0.16 -13.00 -30.88
N VAL A 299 -0.39 -12.85 -29.56
CA VAL A 299 -1.74 -12.82 -28.99
C VAL A 299 -1.98 -11.48 -28.31
N ASN A 300 -3.11 -10.84 -28.60
CA ASN A 300 -3.55 -9.65 -27.88
C ASN A 300 -4.13 -10.05 -26.52
N GLY A 301 -3.74 -9.36 -25.44
CA GLY A 301 -4.21 -9.67 -24.07
C GLY A 301 -5.72 -9.57 -23.86
N GLU A 302 -6.42 -8.77 -24.69
CA GLU A 302 -7.89 -8.67 -24.65
C GLU A 302 -8.58 -9.91 -25.22
N ASP A 303 -7.88 -10.72 -26.02
CA ASP A 303 -8.41 -11.93 -26.66
C ASP A 303 -8.21 -13.19 -25.78
N LEU A 304 -7.50 -13.09 -24.65
CA LEU A 304 -7.21 -14.14 -23.68
C LEU A 304 -8.23 -14.15 -22.53
#